data_564c4f438e0fc323f63e33943e968026
#
_entry.id   564c4f438e0fc323f63e33943e968026
#
_cell.length_a   1.000
_cell.length_b   1.000
_cell.length_c   1.000
_cell.angle_alpha   90.00
_cell.angle_beta   90.00
_cell.angle_gamma   90.00
#
_symmetry.space_group_name_H-M   'P 1'
#
loop_
_entity.id
_entity.type
_entity.pdbx_description
1 polymer ?
#
loop_
_entity_poly.entity_id
_entity_poly.type
_entity_poly.pdbx_seq_one_letter_code
_entity_poly.pdbx_strand_id
1 'polypeptide(L)'
;RIYKDEFWFSLSDSDIGLYLQGVNADERFNVEIDEIDVSPVQIQGPKSKALMKDLCGDQVDFANMPFYGLAEAKIGGRSCVISQSGFSGEAGYEIYLRECTLYAEDMWNAVLEAGKKHNLMVIAPAHHRRIQAGILSWGQDMDVQHNPYQCNLGYQVSLSGKGEWNKKTDYVGKEVLEKMGAEIKAGKKPYKLQLVGLELGGKPIEEYAPDFWLISNADGGD
;
A
#
# COMPACT_ATOMS: atom_id res chain seq x y z
N ARG A 1 7.13 -4.57 -9.36
CA ARG A 1 7.66 -5.26 -10.55
C ARG A 1 8.12 -6.64 -10.15
N ILE A 2 7.48 -7.68 -10.66
CA ILE A 2 7.80 -9.08 -10.32
C ILE A 2 8.91 -9.60 -11.23
N TYR A 3 8.76 -9.45 -12.54
CA TYR A 3 9.75 -9.83 -13.53
C TYR A 3 10.12 -8.64 -14.42
N LYS A 4 11.02 -8.85 -15.37
CA LYS A 4 11.48 -7.80 -16.27
C LYS A 4 10.32 -7.07 -16.97
N ASP A 5 9.32 -7.81 -17.39
CA ASP A 5 8.20 -7.32 -18.20
C ASP A 5 6.83 -7.57 -17.53
N GLU A 6 6.79 -7.85 -16.21
CA GLU A 6 5.58 -8.12 -15.45
C GLU A 6 5.49 -7.25 -14.20
N PHE A 7 4.33 -6.60 -14.01
CA PHE A 7 4.02 -5.74 -12.89
C PHE A 7 2.72 -6.20 -12.23
N TRP A 8 2.74 -6.37 -10.93
CA TRP A 8 1.52 -6.59 -10.16
C TRP A 8 1.12 -5.31 -9.44
N PHE A 9 -0.17 -5.06 -9.43
CA PHE A 9 -0.79 -3.98 -8.67
C PHE A 9 -1.63 -4.61 -7.58
N SER A 10 -1.26 -4.40 -6.33
CA SER A 10 -2.03 -4.78 -5.16
C SER A 10 -2.61 -3.51 -4.55
N LEU A 11 -3.90 -3.36 -4.66
CA LEU A 11 -4.61 -2.15 -4.26
C LEU A 11 -5.71 -2.51 -3.25
N SER A 12 -6.06 -1.55 -2.39
CA SER A 12 -7.34 -1.56 -1.73
C SER A 12 -8.42 -1.10 -2.72
N ASP A 13 -9.61 -1.08 -2.38
CA ASP A 13 -10.88 -0.64 -2.98
C ASP A 13 -10.81 0.26 -4.23
N SER A 14 -10.20 -0.18 -5.34
CA SER A 14 -10.23 0.59 -6.59
C SER A 14 -10.24 -0.28 -7.84
N ASP A 15 -10.90 0.21 -8.89
CA ASP A 15 -11.02 -0.43 -10.21
C ASP A 15 -9.83 -0.09 -11.11
N ILE A 16 -8.61 -0.28 -10.63
CA ILE A 16 -7.40 0.04 -11.40
C ILE A 16 -7.33 -0.75 -12.70
N GLY A 17 -7.82 -1.98 -12.73
CA GLY A 17 -7.87 -2.82 -13.93
C GLY A 17 -8.67 -2.14 -15.04
N LEU A 18 -9.90 -1.71 -14.74
CA LEU A 18 -10.75 -0.97 -15.68
C LEU A 18 -10.13 0.36 -16.11
N TYR A 19 -9.50 1.08 -15.18
CA TYR A 19 -8.79 2.32 -15.51
C TYR A 19 -7.64 2.07 -16.49
N LEU A 20 -6.79 1.07 -16.24
CA LEU A 20 -5.66 0.73 -17.11
C LEU A 20 -6.14 0.25 -18.49
N GLN A 21 -7.19 -0.57 -18.54
CA GLN A 21 -7.85 -0.97 -19.79
C GLN A 21 -8.38 0.25 -20.55
N GLY A 22 -9.03 1.19 -19.85
CA GLY A 22 -9.50 2.43 -20.44
C GLY A 22 -8.36 3.31 -21.00
N VAL A 23 -7.23 3.40 -20.30
CA VAL A 23 -6.04 4.11 -20.78
C VAL A 23 -5.44 3.45 -22.02
N ASN A 24 -5.57 2.12 -22.14
CA ASN A 24 -5.07 1.34 -23.30
C ASN A 24 -6.16 0.94 -24.31
N ALA A 25 -7.32 1.59 -24.28
CA ALA A 25 -8.47 1.19 -25.13
C ALA A 25 -8.19 1.24 -26.64
N ASP A 26 -7.24 2.06 -27.08
CA ASP A 26 -6.81 2.15 -28.48
C ASP A 26 -5.50 1.34 -28.76
N GLU A 27 -5.17 0.40 -27.88
CA GLU A 27 -4.01 -0.50 -27.99
C GLU A 27 -2.68 0.22 -28.22
N ARG A 28 -2.57 1.48 -27.75
CA ARG A 28 -1.33 2.28 -27.91
C ARG A 28 -0.12 1.73 -27.17
N PHE A 29 -0.36 0.91 -26.16
CA PHE A 29 0.69 0.23 -25.40
C PHE A 29 0.61 -1.27 -25.65
N ASN A 30 1.72 -1.88 -25.97
CA ASN A 30 1.83 -3.35 -26.11
C ASN A 30 1.91 -3.99 -24.73
N VAL A 31 0.79 -4.06 -24.04
CA VAL A 31 0.62 -4.67 -22.71
C VAL A 31 -0.65 -5.49 -22.65
N GLU A 32 -0.60 -6.57 -21.90
CA GLU A 32 -1.74 -7.38 -21.49
C GLU A 32 -2.11 -6.99 -20.06
N ILE A 33 -3.40 -6.84 -19.77
CA ILE A 33 -3.91 -6.37 -18.47
C ILE A 33 -4.94 -7.38 -18.00
N ASP A 34 -4.57 -8.19 -17.02
CA ASP A 34 -5.38 -9.27 -16.47
C ASP A 34 -5.56 -9.17 -14.97
N GLU A 35 -6.65 -9.74 -14.49
CA GLU A 35 -6.84 -10.06 -13.08
C GLU A 35 -6.26 -11.47 -12.84
N ILE A 36 -5.26 -11.54 -11.98
CA ILE A 36 -4.52 -12.79 -11.73
C ILE A 36 -5.07 -13.53 -10.50
N ASP A 37 -4.99 -14.86 -10.52
CA ASP A 37 -5.37 -15.71 -9.38
C ASP A 37 -4.31 -15.69 -8.27
N VAL A 38 -4.25 -14.54 -7.56
CA VAL A 38 -3.32 -14.27 -6.47
C VAL A 38 -4.06 -13.57 -5.34
N SER A 39 -3.89 -14.04 -4.12
CA SER A 39 -4.45 -13.38 -2.94
C SER A 39 -3.36 -13.13 -1.89
N PRO A 40 -3.30 -11.91 -1.31
CA PRO A 40 -2.34 -11.58 -0.28
C PRO A 40 -2.82 -11.98 1.11
N VAL A 41 -1.89 -12.47 1.93
CA VAL A 41 -2.04 -12.59 3.38
C VAL A 41 -0.94 -11.77 4.04
N GLN A 42 -1.32 -10.93 5.01
CA GLN A 42 -0.36 -10.11 5.75
C GLN A 42 0.04 -10.77 7.08
N ILE A 43 1.32 -10.81 7.37
CA ILE A 43 1.89 -11.19 8.67
C ILE A 43 2.61 -9.97 9.23
N GLN A 44 2.04 -9.37 10.27
CA GLN A 44 2.50 -8.10 10.81
C GLN A 44 2.88 -8.22 12.29
N GLY A 45 3.84 -7.41 12.72
CA GLY A 45 4.26 -7.29 14.11
C GLY A 45 5.70 -7.76 14.36
N PRO A 46 6.22 -7.61 15.60
CA PRO A 46 7.64 -7.77 15.91
C PRO A 46 8.17 -9.20 15.72
N LYS A 47 7.29 -10.20 15.70
CA LYS A 47 7.64 -11.61 15.46
C LYS A 47 7.46 -12.05 14.00
N SER A 48 6.99 -11.18 13.12
CA SER A 48 6.71 -11.52 11.71
C SER A 48 7.92 -12.12 10.99
N LYS A 49 9.10 -11.54 11.19
CA LYS A 49 10.35 -12.04 10.58
C LYS A 49 10.70 -13.46 11.02
N ALA A 50 10.53 -13.77 12.30
CA ALA A 50 10.79 -15.10 12.83
C ALA A 50 9.80 -16.13 12.27
N LEU A 51 8.52 -15.77 12.21
CA LEU A 51 7.49 -16.62 11.62
C LEU A 51 7.74 -16.86 10.12
N MET A 52 8.09 -15.81 9.37
CA MET A 52 8.39 -15.95 7.95
C MET A 52 9.62 -16.84 7.70
N LYS A 53 10.62 -16.77 8.57
CA LYS A 53 11.77 -17.67 8.49
C LYS A 53 11.37 -19.14 8.73
N ASP A 54 10.45 -19.39 9.64
CA ASP A 54 9.93 -20.76 9.86
C ASP A 54 9.13 -21.27 8.66
N LEU A 55 8.38 -20.41 8.01
CA LEU A 55 7.56 -20.76 6.83
C LEU A 55 8.40 -21.00 5.58
N CYS A 56 9.41 -20.18 5.36
CA CYS A 56 10.19 -20.17 4.11
C CYS A 56 11.57 -20.84 4.24
N GLY A 57 12.07 -21.05 5.48
CA GLY A 57 13.43 -21.55 5.70
C GLY A 57 14.48 -20.62 5.10
N ASP A 58 15.45 -21.20 4.43
CA ASP A 58 16.56 -20.48 3.80
C ASP A 58 16.26 -20.05 2.35
N GLN A 59 15.02 -20.18 1.89
CA GLN A 59 14.61 -19.73 0.55
C GLN A 59 14.67 -18.19 0.39
N VAL A 60 14.54 -17.46 1.50
CA VAL A 60 14.50 -15.98 1.52
C VAL A 60 15.48 -15.45 2.55
N ASP A 61 16.33 -14.52 2.13
CA ASP A 61 17.21 -13.78 3.04
C ASP A 61 16.47 -12.61 3.70
N PHE A 62 15.69 -12.92 4.72
CA PHE A 62 14.97 -11.92 5.50
C PHE A 62 15.88 -10.96 6.30
N ALA A 63 17.17 -11.27 6.43
CA ALA A 63 18.11 -10.39 7.14
C ALA A 63 18.45 -9.15 6.31
N ASN A 64 18.58 -9.33 5.01
CA ASN A 64 18.98 -8.29 4.07
C ASN A 64 17.84 -7.82 3.15
N MET A 65 16.61 -8.32 3.31
CA MET A 65 15.46 -7.90 2.53
C MET A 65 15.11 -6.44 2.85
N PRO A 66 15.17 -5.52 1.89
CA PRO A 66 14.80 -4.13 2.13
C PRO A 66 13.28 -3.98 2.20
N PHE A 67 12.81 -2.86 2.77
CA PHE A 67 11.41 -2.49 2.70
C PHE A 67 10.99 -2.36 1.22
N TYR A 68 9.82 -2.91 0.87
CA TYR A 68 9.37 -3.18 -0.50
C TYR A 68 10.26 -4.13 -1.31
N GLY A 69 11.19 -4.84 -0.67
CA GLY A 69 11.89 -5.95 -1.29
C GLY A 69 10.94 -7.10 -1.60
N LEU A 70 11.23 -7.82 -2.67
CA LEU A 70 10.47 -8.98 -3.13
C LEU A 70 11.36 -10.23 -3.16
N ALA A 71 10.78 -11.37 -2.84
CA ALA A 71 11.39 -12.68 -3.00
C ALA A 71 10.34 -13.71 -3.41
N GLU A 72 10.75 -14.73 -4.13
CA GLU A 72 9.93 -15.91 -4.39
C GLU A 72 10.27 -17.01 -3.39
N ALA A 73 9.25 -17.70 -2.92
CA ALA A 73 9.39 -18.83 -2.02
C ALA A 73 8.24 -19.82 -2.20
N LYS A 74 8.40 -20.99 -1.58
CA LYS A 74 7.33 -21.97 -1.44
C LYS A 74 6.94 -22.11 0.02
N ILE A 75 5.65 -21.98 0.32
CA ILE A 75 5.06 -22.23 1.62
C ILE A 75 4.12 -23.43 1.49
N GLY A 76 4.35 -24.49 2.27
CA GLY A 76 3.60 -25.72 2.13
C GLY A 76 3.70 -26.35 0.73
N GLY A 77 4.79 -26.10 0.00
CA GLY A 77 4.99 -26.55 -1.38
C GLY A 77 4.33 -25.66 -2.45
N ARG A 78 3.61 -24.61 -2.06
CA ARG A 78 2.90 -23.70 -2.97
C ARG A 78 3.73 -22.45 -3.27
N SER A 79 3.72 -22.02 -4.53
CA SER A 79 4.51 -20.87 -4.98
C SER A 79 3.92 -19.55 -4.48
N CYS A 80 4.76 -18.74 -3.85
CA CYS A 80 4.40 -17.43 -3.32
C CYS A 80 5.42 -16.37 -3.71
N VAL A 81 4.94 -15.13 -3.86
CA VAL A 81 5.79 -13.95 -3.84
C VAL A 81 5.66 -13.32 -2.46
N ILE A 82 6.79 -12.97 -1.86
CA ILE A 82 6.86 -12.35 -0.53
C ILE A 82 7.34 -10.93 -0.69
N SER A 83 6.61 -10.00 -0.11
CA SER A 83 7.02 -8.59 -0.01
C SER A 83 7.25 -8.22 1.45
N GLN A 84 8.31 -7.46 1.72
CA GLN A 84 8.47 -6.80 3.02
C GLN A 84 7.67 -5.51 3.00
N SER A 85 6.39 -5.62 3.25
CA SER A 85 5.41 -4.54 3.23
C SER A 85 4.25 -4.83 4.19
N GLY A 86 3.33 -3.89 4.34
CA GLY A 86 2.14 -4.05 5.16
C GLY A 86 1.39 -2.75 5.37
N PHE A 87 0.25 -2.86 6.05
CA PHE A 87 -0.70 -1.77 6.30
C PHE A 87 -0.88 -1.49 7.80
N SER A 88 0.14 -1.76 8.61
CA SER A 88 0.05 -1.66 10.08
C SER A 88 1.01 -0.66 10.72
N GLY A 89 2.04 -0.23 9.98
CA GLY A 89 3.16 0.51 10.54
C GLY A 89 4.16 -0.34 11.32
N GLU A 90 3.88 -1.62 11.49
CA GLU A 90 4.76 -2.59 12.12
C GLU A 90 5.69 -3.26 11.10
N ALA A 91 6.74 -3.90 11.59
CA ALA A 91 7.51 -4.81 10.76
C ALA A 91 6.60 -5.94 10.25
N GLY A 92 6.65 -6.22 8.95
CA GLY A 92 5.75 -7.20 8.39
C GLY A 92 6.06 -7.62 6.97
N TYR A 93 5.31 -8.61 6.55
CA TYR A 93 5.41 -9.21 5.22
C TYR A 93 4.03 -9.47 4.66
N GLU A 94 3.93 -9.41 3.35
CA GLU A 94 2.77 -9.83 2.58
C GLU A 94 3.14 -11.03 1.75
N ILE A 95 2.34 -12.08 1.85
CA ILE A 95 2.50 -13.33 1.12
C ILE A 95 1.46 -13.34 0.00
N TYR A 96 1.89 -13.29 -1.23
CA TYR A 96 1.06 -13.35 -2.42
C TYR A 96 1.05 -14.78 -2.96
N LEU A 97 0.01 -15.52 -2.63
CA LEU A 97 -0.14 -16.92 -3.05
C LEU A 97 -0.61 -16.98 -4.50
N ARG A 98 0.15 -17.68 -5.34
CA ARG A 98 -0.27 -18.04 -6.72
C ARG A 98 -1.28 -19.18 -6.68
N GLU A 99 -2.20 -19.19 -7.66
CA GLU A 99 -3.28 -20.18 -7.75
C GLU A 99 -4.09 -20.23 -6.43
N CYS A 100 -4.39 -19.05 -5.90
CA CYS A 100 -5.01 -18.90 -4.57
C CYS A 100 -6.39 -19.57 -4.51
N THR A 101 -7.15 -19.61 -5.60
CA THR A 101 -8.43 -20.31 -5.71
C THR A 101 -8.32 -21.76 -5.32
N LEU A 102 -7.18 -22.40 -5.59
CA LEU A 102 -6.95 -23.82 -5.30
C LEU A 102 -6.30 -24.06 -3.93
N TYR A 103 -5.44 -23.13 -3.47
CA TYR A 103 -4.49 -23.42 -2.39
C TYR A 103 -4.56 -22.44 -1.20
N ALA A 104 -5.54 -21.53 -1.17
CA ALA A 104 -5.65 -20.55 -0.09
C ALA A 104 -5.79 -21.21 1.29
N GLU A 105 -6.60 -22.25 1.41
CA GLU A 105 -6.82 -22.98 2.65
C GLU A 105 -5.55 -23.68 3.14
N ASP A 106 -4.81 -24.34 2.24
CA ASP A 106 -3.55 -25.01 2.54
C ASP A 106 -2.53 -24.01 3.12
N MET A 107 -2.38 -22.85 2.46
CA MET A 107 -1.45 -21.81 2.91
C MET A 107 -1.89 -21.21 4.24
N TRP A 108 -3.18 -20.91 4.39
CA TRP A 108 -3.74 -20.36 5.62
C TRP A 108 -3.46 -21.27 6.81
N ASN A 109 -3.72 -22.57 6.66
CA ASN A 109 -3.47 -23.56 7.71
C ASN A 109 -1.98 -23.70 8.02
N ALA A 110 -1.11 -23.65 7.00
CA ALA A 110 0.35 -23.65 7.24
C ALA A 110 0.82 -22.42 8.03
N VAL A 111 0.29 -21.24 7.71
CA VAL A 111 0.59 -20.01 8.46
C VAL A 111 0.10 -20.10 9.91
N LEU A 112 -1.12 -20.56 10.14
CA LEU A 112 -1.67 -20.73 11.48
C LEU A 112 -0.86 -21.72 12.31
N GLU A 113 -0.49 -22.86 11.74
CA GLU A 113 0.29 -23.88 12.44
C GLU A 113 1.67 -23.36 12.83
N ALA A 114 2.40 -22.77 11.89
CA ALA A 114 3.71 -22.17 12.17
C ALA A 114 3.60 -21.00 13.16
N GLY A 115 2.48 -20.30 13.15
CA GLY A 115 2.20 -19.14 13.99
C GLY A 115 2.01 -19.47 15.47
N LYS A 116 1.62 -20.71 15.83
CA LYS A 116 1.33 -21.10 17.23
C LYS A 116 2.47 -20.77 18.19
N LYS A 117 3.71 -21.11 17.82
CA LYS A 117 4.89 -20.84 18.67
C LYS A 117 5.27 -19.36 18.75
N HIS A 118 4.74 -18.53 17.87
CA HIS A 118 4.95 -17.08 17.86
C HIS A 118 3.82 -16.31 18.51
N ASN A 119 2.78 -16.99 19.03
CA ASN A 119 1.53 -16.39 19.52
C ASN A 119 0.84 -15.55 18.44
N LEU A 120 0.78 -16.09 17.22
CA LEU A 120 0.05 -15.48 16.12
C LEU A 120 -1.43 -15.36 16.47
N MET A 121 -2.00 -14.20 16.20
CA MET A 121 -3.44 -13.95 16.34
C MET A 121 -3.99 -13.51 14.97
N VAL A 122 -5.14 -14.06 14.60
CA VAL A 122 -5.88 -13.61 13.42
C VAL A 122 -6.57 -12.29 13.76
N ILE A 123 -6.31 -11.27 12.96
CA ILE A 123 -6.93 -9.95 13.06
C ILE A 123 -7.36 -9.46 11.68
N ALA A 124 -8.24 -8.47 11.65
CA ALA A 124 -8.51 -7.69 10.44
C ALA A 124 -7.60 -6.45 10.38
N PRO A 125 -7.44 -5.82 9.21
CA PRO A 125 -6.85 -4.50 9.10
C PRO A 125 -7.53 -3.53 10.07
N ALA A 126 -6.73 -2.73 10.78
CA ALA A 126 -7.23 -1.82 11.81
C ALA A 126 -6.88 -0.37 11.48
N HIS A 127 -7.89 0.46 11.23
CA HIS A 127 -7.69 1.86 10.84
C HIS A 127 -6.90 2.67 11.88
N HIS A 128 -7.10 2.43 13.16
CA HIS A 128 -6.34 3.14 14.20
C HIS A 128 -4.82 2.86 14.10
N ARG A 129 -4.39 1.65 13.74
CA ARG A 129 -2.97 1.33 13.59
C ARG A 129 -2.36 2.04 12.40
N ARG A 130 -3.01 1.98 11.24
CA ARG A 130 -2.50 2.62 10.04
C ARG A 130 -2.47 4.15 10.17
N ILE A 131 -3.47 4.75 10.85
CA ILE A 131 -3.53 6.19 11.11
C ILE A 131 -2.38 6.63 12.03
N GLN A 132 -2.10 5.89 13.11
CA GLN A 132 -0.95 6.15 13.97
C GLN A 132 0.38 6.10 13.21
N ALA A 133 0.48 5.24 12.20
CA ALA A 133 1.66 5.12 11.35
C ALA A 133 1.69 6.13 10.19
N GLY A 134 0.66 6.95 10.01
CA GLY A 134 0.53 7.88 8.89
C GLY A 134 0.28 7.22 7.54
N ILE A 135 -0.23 5.97 7.53
CA ILE A 135 -0.55 5.23 6.30
C ILE A 135 -1.95 5.61 5.86
N LEU A 136 -2.04 6.13 4.64
CA LEU A 136 -3.30 6.58 4.04
C LEU A 136 -4.09 5.41 3.47
N SER A 137 -5.41 5.53 3.49
CA SER A 137 -6.35 4.59 2.89
C SER A 137 -7.18 5.31 1.83
N TRP A 138 -7.21 4.72 0.64
CA TRP A 138 -8.08 5.20 -0.43
C TRP A 138 -9.55 5.05 -0.03
N GLY A 139 -10.35 6.05 -0.37
CA GLY A 139 -11.77 6.10 0.00
C GLY A 139 -12.02 6.61 1.42
N GLN A 140 -11.02 6.56 2.31
CA GLN A 140 -11.14 7.06 3.69
C GLN A 140 -10.48 8.43 3.85
N ASP A 141 -9.21 8.56 3.43
CA ASP A 141 -8.44 9.78 3.60
C ASP A 141 -8.32 10.59 2.31
N MET A 142 -8.52 9.97 1.18
CA MET A 142 -8.41 10.57 -0.15
C MET A 142 -9.21 9.80 -1.18
N ASP A 143 -9.54 10.46 -2.28
CA ASP A 143 -10.28 9.93 -3.42
C ASP A 143 -9.78 10.53 -4.74
N VAL A 144 -10.53 10.33 -5.82
CA VAL A 144 -10.20 10.86 -7.18
C VAL A 144 -10.14 12.39 -7.27
N GLN A 145 -10.67 13.10 -6.28
CA GLN A 145 -10.64 14.57 -6.26
C GLN A 145 -9.37 15.14 -5.62
N HIS A 146 -8.56 14.28 -5.03
CA HIS A 146 -7.33 14.67 -4.35
C HIS A 146 -6.09 14.38 -5.19
N ASN A 147 -5.16 15.29 -5.19
CA ASN A 147 -3.85 15.09 -5.83
C ASN A 147 -2.78 14.68 -4.79
N PRO A 148 -1.64 14.11 -5.22
CA PRO A 148 -0.62 13.63 -4.31
C PRO A 148 -0.05 14.70 -3.37
N TYR A 149 0.03 15.95 -3.79
CA TYR A 149 0.56 17.03 -2.96
C TYR A 149 -0.38 17.41 -1.82
N GLN A 150 -1.71 17.36 -2.04
CA GLN A 150 -2.70 17.56 -0.98
C GLN A 150 -2.61 16.47 0.09
N CYS A 151 -2.27 15.25 -0.31
CA CYS A 151 -2.16 14.09 0.57
C CYS A 151 -0.77 13.90 1.18
N ASN A 152 0.12 14.88 1.07
CA ASN A 152 1.51 14.78 1.51
C ASN A 152 2.32 13.65 0.83
N LEU A 153 1.85 13.13 -0.30
CA LEU A 153 2.50 12.08 -1.10
C LEU A 153 3.38 12.65 -2.24
N GLY A 154 3.69 13.95 -2.19
CA GLY A 154 4.49 14.62 -3.22
C GLY A 154 5.88 14.01 -3.40
N TYR A 155 6.43 13.34 -2.38
CA TYR A 155 7.71 12.62 -2.47
C TYR A 155 7.66 11.41 -3.41
N GLN A 156 6.48 10.87 -3.67
CA GLN A 156 6.27 9.76 -4.62
C GLN A 156 6.12 10.23 -6.07
N VAL A 157 5.94 11.54 -6.28
CA VAL A 157 5.83 12.10 -7.62
C VAL A 157 7.20 12.23 -8.25
N SER A 158 7.51 11.37 -9.21
CA SER A 158 8.76 11.40 -9.97
C SER A 158 8.71 12.51 -11.01
N LEU A 159 9.13 13.72 -10.63
CA LEU A 159 9.30 14.82 -11.58
C LEU A 159 10.57 14.62 -12.40
N SER A 160 10.52 15.04 -13.67
CA SER A 160 11.67 14.96 -14.58
C SER A 160 12.89 15.67 -13.97
N GLY A 161 14.01 14.97 -13.89
CA GLY A 161 15.33 15.52 -13.52
C GLY A 161 15.91 15.08 -12.17
N LYS A 162 15.29 14.24 -11.38
CA LYS A 162 15.88 13.80 -10.10
C LYS A 162 15.64 12.31 -9.79
N GLY A 163 16.73 11.64 -9.38
CA GLY A 163 16.73 10.28 -8.84
C GLY A 163 16.75 9.17 -9.87
N GLU A 164 16.87 7.94 -9.39
CA GLU A 164 16.92 6.69 -10.15
C GLU A 164 15.67 6.49 -11.02
N TRP A 165 14.54 7.06 -10.62
CA TRP A 165 13.24 7.03 -11.28
C TRP A 165 12.95 8.27 -12.12
N ASN A 166 13.98 8.97 -12.57
CA ASN A 166 13.86 10.12 -13.45
C ASN A 166 13.13 9.75 -14.75
N LYS A 167 11.80 9.85 -14.71
CA LYS A 167 10.97 9.52 -15.87
C LYS A 167 10.99 10.65 -16.88
N LYS A 168 11.82 10.48 -17.91
CA LYS A 168 11.76 11.32 -19.13
C LYS A 168 10.52 11.02 -19.97
N THR A 169 9.91 9.87 -19.75
CA THR A 169 8.72 9.40 -20.47
C THR A 169 7.46 10.13 -20.01
N ASP A 170 6.48 10.21 -20.87
CA ASP A 170 5.16 10.71 -20.53
C ASP A 170 4.40 9.73 -19.64
N TYR A 171 3.53 10.28 -18.79
CA TYR A 171 2.59 9.55 -17.97
C TYR A 171 1.35 10.41 -17.72
N VAL A 172 0.23 9.80 -17.36
CA VAL A 172 -1.03 10.49 -17.11
C VAL A 172 -0.85 11.50 -15.96
N GLY A 173 -1.24 12.76 -16.19
CA GLY A 173 -1.14 13.83 -15.20
C GLY A 173 0.23 14.52 -15.08
N LYS A 174 1.24 14.15 -15.88
CA LYS A 174 2.61 14.70 -15.81
C LYS A 174 2.64 16.21 -15.84
N GLU A 175 2.03 16.82 -16.85
CA GLU A 175 2.05 18.29 -17.03
C GLU A 175 1.51 19.03 -15.80
N VAL A 176 0.38 18.57 -15.27
CA VAL A 176 -0.26 19.17 -14.10
C VAL A 176 0.63 19.01 -12.87
N LEU A 177 1.19 17.81 -12.65
CA LEU A 177 2.05 17.54 -11.50
C LEU A 177 3.37 18.30 -11.56
N GLU A 178 3.97 18.48 -12.75
CA GLU A 178 5.17 19.30 -12.93
C GLU A 178 4.89 20.77 -12.64
N LYS A 179 3.77 21.31 -13.13
CA LYS A 179 3.33 22.68 -12.83
C LYS A 179 3.12 22.90 -11.33
N MET A 180 2.36 22.03 -10.69
CA MET A 180 2.11 22.10 -9.25
C MET A 180 3.42 22.00 -8.44
N GLY A 181 4.30 21.06 -8.82
CA GLY A 181 5.60 20.92 -8.18
C GLY A 181 6.49 22.16 -8.30
N ALA A 182 6.44 22.85 -9.44
CA ALA A 182 7.15 24.11 -9.65
C ALA A 182 6.58 25.25 -8.77
N GLU A 183 5.25 25.35 -8.67
CA GLU A 183 4.57 26.33 -7.81
C GLU A 183 4.89 26.10 -6.34
N ILE A 184 4.90 24.85 -5.87
CA ILE A 184 5.26 24.48 -4.49
C ILE A 184 6.72 24.86 -4.19
N LYS A 185 7.65 24.59 -5.12
CA LYS A 185 9.06 25.03 -4.98
C LYS A 185 9.21 26.55 -4.91
N ALA A 186 8.30 27.28 -5.53
CA ALA A 186 8.24 28.75 -5.48
C ALA A 186 7.52 29.28 -4.21
N GLY A 187 7.18 28.40 -3.24
CA GLY A 187 6.53 28.77 -2.00
C GLY A 187 5.01 29.00 -2.11
N LYS A 188 4.40 28.58 -3.24
CA LYS A 188 2.95 28.68 -3.42
C LYS A 188 2.26 27.39 -2.96
N LYS A 189 0.98 27.49 -2.60
CA LYS A 189 0.09 26.36 -2.35
C LYS A 189 -0.93 26.25 -3.49
N PRO A 190 -0.70 25.41 -4.53
CA PRO A 190 -1.59 25.31 -5.68
C PRO A 190 -2.86 24.48 -5.39
N TYR A 191 -3.23 24.31 -4.15
CA TYR A 191 -4.41 23.62 -3.67
C TYR A 191 -5.02 24.34 -2.45
N LYS A 192 -6.33 24.19 -2.26
CA LYS A 192 -7.07 24.83 -1.16
C LYS A 192 -7.06 23.99 0.13
N LEU A 193 -7.17 22.68 -0.02
CA LEU A 193 -7.24 21.72 1.08
C LEU A 193 -5.95 20.91 1.15
N GLN A 194 -5.56 20.52 2.35
CA GLN A 194 -4.41 19.66 2.59
C GLN A 194 -4.76 18.69 3.70
N LEU A 195 -4.42 17.41 3.51
CA LEU A 195 -4.53 16.40 4.54
C LEU A 195 -3.56 16.73 5.68
N VAL A 196 -4.07 16.69 6.90
CA VAL A 196 -3.28 16.92 8.14
C VAL A 196 -3.57 15.82 9.15
N GLY A 197 -2.59 15.52 9.99
CA GLY A 197 -2.78 14.69 11.18
C GLY A 197 -3.32 15.53 12.33
N LEU A 198 -4.22 14.95 13.12
CA LEU A 198 -4.73 15.54 14.34
C LEU A 198 -4.32 14.69 15.53
N GLU A 199 -3.80 15.32 16.56
CA GLU A 199 -3.59 14.72 17.86
C GLU A 199 -4.73 15.19 18.79
N LEU A 200 -5.55 14.24 19.23
CA LEU A 200 -6.70 14.50 20.05
C LEU A 200 -6.34 14.31 21.53
N GLY A 201 -6.58 15.33 22.33
CA GLY A 201 -6.52 15.27 23.78
C GLY A 201 -7.88 14.90 24.39
N GLY A 202 -7.93 14.74 25.72
CA GLY A 202 -9.17 14.53 26.45
C GLY A 202 -9.41 13.08 26.88
N LYS A 203 -10.68 12.72 27.08
CA LYS A 203 -11.07 11.36 27.46
C LYS A 203 -11.12 10.46 26.23
N PRO A 204 -10.87 9.14 26.40
CA PRO A 204 -11.11 8.17 25.33
C PRO A 204 -12.53 8.29 24.77
N ILE A 205 -12.69 8.11 23.48
CA ILE A 205 -13.99 8.02 22.82
C ILE A 205 -14.56 6.63 23.15
N GLU A 206 -15.65 6.57 23.90
CA GLU A 206 -16.26 5.32 24.35
C GLU A 206 -17.39 4.87 23.42
N GLU A 207 -17.92 5.76 22.61
CA GLU A 207 -19.00 5.47 21.66
C GLU A 207 -18.49 5.51 20.23
N TYR A 208 -19.20 4.86 19.30
CA TYR A 208 -18.90 4.95 17.88
C TYR A 208 -19.00 6.40 17.41
N ALA A 209 -17.90 6.91 16.89
CA ALA A 209 -17.88 8.24 16.31
C ALA A 209 -18.40 8.19 14.87
N PRO A 210 -19.27 9.11 14.46
CA PRO A 210 -19.68 9.21 13.08
C PRO A 210 -18.50 9.53 12.17
N ASP A 211 -18.54 9.03 10.95
CA ASP A 211 -17.60 9.42 9.93
C ASP A 211 -17.76 10.91 9.58
N PHE A 212 -16.67 11.57 9.20
CA PHE A 212 -16.68 12.95 8.69
C PHE A 212 -17.18 14.00 9.68
N TRP A 213 -16.51 14.12 10.81
CA TRP A 213 -16.73 15.24 11.71
C TRP A 213 -16.24 16.55 11.09
N LEU A 214 -17.11 17.56 11.12
CA LEU A 214 -16.70 18.92 10.77
C LEU A 214 -15.75 19.44 11.82
N ILE A 215 -14.65 20.03 11.37
CA ILE A 215 -13.66 20.70 12.22
C ILE A 215 -13.74 22.19 11.93
N SER A 216 -13.99 22.98 12.94
CA SER A 216 -14.02 24.44 12.86
C SER A 216 -13.07 25.05 13.85
N ASN A 217 -12.70 26.30 13.63
CA ASN A 217 -11.94 27.08 14.59
C ASN A 217 -12.71 27.26 15.91
N ALA A 218 -12.03 27.66 16.98
CA ALA A 218 -12.65 27.86 18.30
C ALA A 218 -13.77 28.91 18.32
N ASP A 219 -13.78 29.83 17.37
CA ASP A 219 -14.81 30.82 17.13
C ASP A 219 -15.94 30.38 16.19
N GLY A 220 -15.92 29.12 15.75
CA GLY A 220 -16.93 28.53 14.87
C GLY A 220 -16.81 28.90 13.39
N GLY A 221 -15.71 29.53 12.99
CA GLY A 221 -15.39 29.82 11.59
C GLY A 221 -14.78 28.59 10.87
N ASP A 222 -14.98 28.51 9.54
CA ASP A 222 -14.36 27.51 8.68
C ASP A 222 -12.83 27.71 8.53
#